data_795f4cce24241dc98e61cf60be567a6e
#
_entry.id   795f4cce24241dc98e61cf60be567a6e
#
_cell.length_a   1.000
_cell.length_b   1.000
_cell.length_c   1.000
_cell.angle_alpha   90.00
_cell.angle_beta   90.00
_cell.angle_gamma   90.00
#
_symmetry.space_group_name_H-M   'P 1'
#
loop_
_entity.id
_entity.type
_entity.pdbx_description
1 polymer ?
#
loop_
_entity_poly.entity_id
_entity_poly.type
_entity_poly.pdbx_seq_one_letter_code
_entity_poly.pdbx_strand_id
1 'polypeptide(L)'
;SLENLSALLISHAHYDHAGGVKRLIEEETIRKIYVGKDFFQGKYYEKNDGTMKDIGIAFSKEELEKKGITVCEVKEDMQMIFPGVTLYRNFERIVGYEQLNPRFFVKKEDKEIVADCFAESFFQTHSGTEEGMTAYSTDCSSDELSVKPAIEKVISEYTKDSFTDEIAVALDTEQGIVVIVGCSHPGIMNILRTIEKRSGKKICGVVGGTHLMEADGERLRKTIDDLKEMNINFIAVSHCTG
;
A
#
# COMPACT_ATOMS: atom_id res chain seq x y z
N SER A 1 26.15 -15.24 -6.83
CA SER A 1 25.76 -16.01 -5.66
C SER A 1 25.06 -15.09 -4.68
N LEU A 2 24.00 -15.55 -3.98
CA LEU A 2 23.23 -14.79 -3.01
C LEU A 2 23.82 -14.89 -1.58
N GLU A 3 25.01 -15.38 -1.44
CA GLU A 3 25.64 -15.78 -0.17
C GLU A 3 25.95 -14.65 0.81
N ASN A 4 25.85 -13.37 0.38
CA ASN A 4 26.20 -12.23 1.22
C ASN A 4 25.16 -11.10 1.15
N LEU A 5 23.86 -11.43 1.13
CA LEU A 5 22.82 -10.41 1.20
C LEU A 5 22.74 -9.81 2.61
N SER A 6 23.04 -8.52 2.74
CA SER A 6 22.91 -7.80 4.00
C SER A 6 21.46 -7.60 4.41
N ALA A 7 20.57 -7.39 3.44
CA ALA A 7 19.16 -7.23 3.62
C ALA A 7 18.40 -7.45 2.31
N LEU A 8 17.13 -7.80 2.43
CA LEU A 8 16.16 -7.80 1.34
C LEU A 8 15.19 -6.61 1.56
N LEU A 9 14.89 -5.90 0.49
CA LEU A 9 13.90 -4.84 0.50
C LEU A 9 12.73 -5.26 -0.39
N ILE A 10 11.51 -5.18 0.13
CA ILE A 10 10.29 -5.53 -0.60
C ILE A 10 9.43 -4.29 -0.70
N SER A 11 9.12 -3.88 -1.92
CA SER A 11 8.42 -2.61 -2.18
C SER A 11 7.00 -2.58 -1.60
N HIS A 12 6.24 -3.67 -1.75
CA HIS A 12 4.86 -3.82 -1.27
C HIS A 12 4.43 -5.30 -1.26
N ALA A 13 3.28 -5.58 -0.64
CA ALA A 13 2.84 -6.93 -0.31
C ALA A 13 2.04 -7.65 -1.42
N HIS A 14 2.36 -7.45 -2.70
CA HIS A 14 1.78 -8.25 -3.77
C HIS A 14 2.62 -9.49 -4.06
N TYR A 15 1.94 -10.59 -4.45
CA TYR A 15 2.55 -11.92 -4.67
C TYR A 15 3.68 -11.91 -5.71
N ASP A 16 3.59 -11.07 -6.73
CA ASP A 16 4.59 -10.96 -7.80
C ASP A 16 5.87 -10.20 -7.37
N HIS A 17 5.79 -9.43 -6.26
CA HIS A 17 6.97 -8.79 -5.64
C HIS A 17 7.56 -9.57 -4.49
N ALA A 18 6.76 -10.37 -3.80
CA ALA A 18 7.16 -11.07 -2.58
C ALA A 18 7.17 -12.61 -2.72
N GLY A 19 6.68 -13.17 -3.84
CA GLY A 19 6.53 -14.62 -4.01
C GLY A 19 7.84 -15.41 -3.94
N GLY A 20 8.96 -14.82 -4.35
CA GLY A 20 10.29 -15.46 -4.25
C GLY A 20 10.89 -15.53 -2.84
N VAL A 21 10.33 -14.76 -1.89
CA VAL A 21 10.88 -14.66 -0.52
C VAL A 21 10.85 -16.00 0.20
N LYS A 22 9.80 -16.80 0.02
CA LYS A 22 9.66 -18.11 0.66
C LYS A 22 10.84 -19.02 0.33
N ARG A 23 11.28 -19.03 -0.93
CA ARG A 23 12.45 -19.80 -1.34
C ARG A 23 13.76 -19.28 -0.71
N LEU A 24 13.94 -17.95 -0.63
CA LEU A 24 15.10 -17.34 0.03
C LEU A 24 15.15 -17.65 1.54
N ILE A 25 13.98 -17.78 2.18
CA ILE A 25 13.85 -18.22 3.56
C ILE A 25 14.29 -19.68 3.72
N GLU A 26 13.83 -20.56 2.84
CA GLU A 26 14.18 -21.98 2.84
C GLU A 26 15.68 -22.22 2.59
N GLU A 27 16.28 -21.43 1.72
CA GLU A 27 17.73 -21.48 1.40
C GLU A 27 18.60 -20.75 2.44
N GLU A 28 18.01 -20.17 3.50
CA GLU A 28 18.67 -19.41 4.58
C GLU A 28 19.59 -18.28 4.08
N THR A 29 19.26 -17.70 2.92
CA THR A 29 20.10 -16.68 2.26
C THR A 29 19.91 -15.28 2.80
N ILE A 30 18.81 -15.04 3.54
CA ILE A 30 18.48 -13.72 4.11
C ILE A 30 18.41 -13.77 5.62
N ARG A 31 18.82 -12.66 6.27
CA ARG A 31 18.75 -12.48 7.73
C ARG A 31 17.94 -11.26 8.15
N LYS A 32 17.68 -10.35 7.22
CA LYS A 32 16.93 -9.12 7.46
C LYS A 32 16.08 -8.77 6.25
N ILE A 33 14.85 -8.32 6.51
CA ILE A 33 13.99 -7.74 5.48
C ILE A 33 13.52 -6.35 5.91
N TYR A 34 13.45 -5.42 4.95
CA TYR A 34 12.77 -4.15 5.10
C TYR A 34 11.47 -4.16 4.31
N VAL A 35 10.39 -3.79 4.97
CA VAL A 35 9.03 -3.70 4.41
C VAL A 35 8.36 -2.41 4.87
N GLY A 36 7.35 -1.96 4.15
CA GLY A 36 6.57 -0.80 4.56
C GLY A 36 5.63 -1.11 5.74
N LYS A 37 5.05 -0.08 6.30
CA LYS A 37 3.99 -0.21 7.33
C LYS A 37 2.80 -0.96 6.73
N ASP A 38 2.14 -1.77 7.53
CA ASP A 38 0.95 -2.56 7.13
C ASP A 38 1.22 -3.63 6.04
N PHE A 39 2.49 -3.96 5.77
CA PHE A 39 2.91 -4.94 4.76
C PHE A 39 2.24 -6.32 4.91
N PHE A 40 1.93 -6.74 6.12
CA PHE A 40 1.35 -8.06 6.38
C PHE A 40 -0.19 -8.09 6.31
N GLN A 41 -0.84 -6.99 5.93
CA GLN A 41 -2.28 -7.00 5.67
C GLN A 41 -2.60 -7.79 4.39
N GLY A 42 -3.71 -8.52 4.40
CA GLY A 42 -4.19 -9.25 3.23
C GLY A 42 -4.52 -8.31 2.08
N LYS A 43 -4.01 -8.60 0.88
CA LYS A 43 -4.21 -7.79 -0.33
C LYS A 43 -5.14 -8.49 -1.30
N TYR A 44 -6.10 -7.76 -1.84
CA TYR A 44 -7.14 -8.29 -2.71
C TYR A 44 -7.38 -7.42 -3.93
N TYR A 45 -7.82 -8.04 -5.01
CA TYR A 45 -8.19 -7.38 -6.25
C TYR A 45 -9.62 -7.77 -6.64
N GLU A 46 -10.48 -6.78 -6.86
CA GLU A 46 -11.86 -6.96 -7.30
C GLU A 46 -11.89 -7.25 -8.80
N LYS A 47 -12.37 -8.45 -9.17
CA LYS A 47 -12.56 -8.83 -10.56
C LYS A 47 -13.80 -8.17 -11.16
N ASN A 48 -13.97 -8.29 -12.50
CA ASN A 48 -15.12 -7.73 -13.23
C ASN A 48 -16.46 -8.30 -12.79
N ASP A 49 -16.47 -9.52 -12.24
CA ASP A 49 -17.66 -10.20 -11.70
C ASP A 49 -17.95 -9.83 -10.22
N GLY A 50 -17.20 -8.90 -9.65
CA GLY A 50 -17.32 -8.47 -8.25
C GLY A 50 -16.67 -9.44 -7.24
N THR A 51 -16.06 -10.55 -7.68
CA THR A 51 -15.36 -11.46 -6.77
C THR A 51 -13.98 -10.93 -6.39
N MET A 52 -13.58 -11.19 -5.14
CA MET A 52 -12.28 -10.79 -4.63
C MET A 52 -11.23 -11.88 -4.90
N LYS A 53 -10.13 -11.52 -5.54
CA LYS A 53 -8.97 -12.37 -5.73
C LYS A 53 -7.91 -12.00 -4.73
N ASP A 54 -7.43 -12.96 -3.94
CA ASP A 54 -6.23 -12.77 -3.11
C ASP A 54 -5.01 -12.57 -4.01
N ILE A 55 -4.30 -11.47 -3.78
CA ILE A 55 -3.07 -11.08 -4.48
C ILE A 55 -1.93 -10.79 -3.49
N GLY A 56 -2.11 -11.16 -2.21
CA GLY A 56 -1.18 -10.92 -1.13
C GLY A 56 0.00 -11.88 -1.10
N ILE A 57 0.75 -11.78 -0.02
CA ILE A 57 1.94 -12.59 0.27
C ILE A 57 1.55 -13.94 0.87
N ALA A 58 2.40 -14.96 0.67
CA ALA A 58 2.16 -16.33 1.14
C ALA A 58 2.97 -16.68 2.42
N PHE A 59 3.36 -15.68 3.22
CA PHE A 59 4.10 -15.86 4.47
C PHE A 59 3.70 -14.79 5.49
N SER A 60 3.86 -15.08 6.78
CA SER A 60 3.56 -14.15 7.86
C SER A 60 4.83 -13.59 8.51
N LYS A 61 4.67 -12.57 9.34
CA LYS A 61 5.75 -12.00 10.15
C LYS A 61 6.30 -13.03 11.13
N GLU A 62 5.41 -13.79 11.78
CA GLU A 62 5.74 -14.83 12.74
C GLU A 62 6.55 -15.97 12.10
N GLU A 63 6.25 -16.33 10.85
CA GLU A 63 7.03 -17.33 10.10
C GLU A 63 8.46 -16.86 9.85
N LEU A 64 8.65 -15.58 9.48
CA LEU A 64 9.96 -14.98 9.30
C LEU A 64 10.76 -14.96 10.61
N GLU A 65 10.15 -14.50 11.70
CA GLU A 65 10.77 -14.38 13.01
C GLU A 65 11.16 -15.75 13.57
N LYS A 66 10.32 -16.78 13.41
CA LYS A 66 10.64 -18.16 13.77
C LYS A 66 11.86 -18.74 13.01
N LYS A 67 12.13 -18.23 11.83
CA LYS A 67 13.33 -18.56 11.03
C LYS A 67 14.53 -17.68 11.36
N GLY A 68 14.44 -16.82 12.38
CA GLY A 68 15.52 -15.93 12.80
C GLY A 68 15.75 -14.74 11.85
N ILE A 69 14.76 -14.41 11.00
CA ILE A 69 14.82 -13.27 10.09
C ILE A 69 14.32 -12.03 10.82
N THR A 70 15.11 -10.99 10.87
CA THR A 70 14.71 -9.70 11.43
C THR A 70 13.82 -8.95 10.46
N VAL A 71 12.58 -8.65 10.85
CA VAL A 71 11.64 -7.82 10.09
C VAL A 71 11.76 -6.38 10.54
N CYS A 72 12.16 -5.50 9.63
CA CYS A 72 12.29 -4.07 9.84
C CYS A 72 11.15 -3.35 9.10
N GLU A 73 10.10 -2.97 9.82
CA GLU A 73 9.03 -2.14 9.26
C GLU A 73 9.48 -0.69 9.18
N VAL A 74 9.43 -0.12 7.98
CA VAL A 74 9.68 1.31 7.74
C VAL A 74 8.45 2.09 8.21
N LYS A 75 8.57 2.80 9.32
CA LYS A 75 7.47 3.57 9.95
C LYS A 75 7.53 5.05 9.61
N GLU A 76 8.74 5.58 9.50
CA GLU A 76 8.98 6.98 9.17
C GLU A 76 8.82 7.22 7.68
N ASP A 77 8.42 8.42 7.30
CA ASP A 77 8.25 8.82 5.89
C ASP A 77 9.56 8.76 5.09
N MET A 78 10.68 8.89 5.78
CA MET A 78 12.03 8.83 5.24
C MET A 78 12.96 8.19 6.28
N GLN A 79 13.60 7.08 5.93
CA GLN A 79 14.51 6.33 6.83
C GLN A 79 15.79 5.95 6.10
N MET A 80 16.92 6.49 6.51
CA MET A 80 18.23 6.04 6.04
C MET A 80 18.55 4.68 6.67
N ILE A 81 18.84 3.68 5.84
CA ILE A 81 19.15 2.30 6.27
C ILE A 81 20.64 1.97 6.13
N PHE A 82 21.32 2.59 5.17
CA PHE A 82 22.77 2.54 4.96
C PHE A 82 23.24 3.92 4.48
N PRO A 83 24.55 4.25 4.62
CA PRO A 83 25.09 5.48 4.03
C PRO A 83 24.74 5.58 2.53
N GLY A 84 24.03 6.65 2.16
CA GLY A 84 23.57 6.88 0.78
C GLY A 84 22.37 6.03 0.34
N VAL A 85 21.73 5.26 1.24
CA VAL A 85 20.53 4.48 0.93
C VAL A 85 19.40 4.85 1.89
N THR A 86 18.36 5.47 1.35
CA THR A 86 17.19 5.94 2.10
C THR A 86 15.92 5.29 1.57
N LEU A 87 15.10 4.79 2.46
CA LEU A 87 13.75 4.32 2.13
C LEU A 87 12.75 5.46 2.32
N TYR A 88 11.82 5.58 1.38
CA TYR A 88 10.72 6.52 1.40
C TYR A 88 9.39 5.78 1.38
N ARG A 89 8.39 6.31 2.08
CA ARG A 89 7.01 5.83 2.08
C ARG A 89 6.03 6.99 2.27
N ASN A 90 4.73 6.67 2.35
CA ASN A 90 3.67 7.67 2.58
C ASN A 90 3.77 8.83 1.58
N PHE A 91 3.66 8.49 0.29
CA PHE A 91 3.80 9.42 -0.81
C PHE A 91 2.63 10.39 -0.89
N GLU A 92 2.94 11.69 -1.03
CA GLU A 92 1.94 12.74 -1.14
C GLU A 92 1.19 12.64 -2.48
N ARG A 93 -0.10 12.93 -2.49
CA ARG A 93 -0.92 12.96 -3.71
C ARG A 93 -0.84 14.35 -4.36
N ILE A 94 0.33 14.69 -4.88
CA ILE A 94 0.64 16.01 -5.46
C ILE A 94 0.06 16.13 -6.87
N VAL A 95 0.05 15.02 -7.61
CA VAL A 95 -0.29 14.99 -9.03
C VAL A 95 -1.71 14.49 -9.21
N GLY A 96 -2.62 15.38 -9.62
CA GLY A 96 -4.07 15.11 -9.65
C GLY A 96 -4.52 14.08 -10.69
N TYR A 97 -3.72 13.81 -11.73
CA TYR A 97 -4.05 12.79 -12.75
C TYR A 97 -3.60 11.37 -12.36
N GLU A 98 -2.82 11.19 -11.30
CA GLU A 98 -2.44 9.88 -10.76
C GLU A 98 -3.42 9.45 -9.66
N GLN A 99 -4.47 8.74 -10.05
CA GLN A 99 -5.45 8.18 -9.14
C GLN A 99 -5.10 6.73 -8.78
N LEU A 100 -5.41 6.32 -7.54
CA LEU A 100 -5.33 4.91 -7.14
C LEU A 100 -6.36 4.10 -7.93
N ASN A 101 -5.95 2.92 -8.38
CA ASN A 101 -6.91 1.99 -8.97
C ASN A 101 -7.91 1.53 -7.89
N PRO A 102 -9.22 1.79 -8.07
CA PRO A 102 -10.24 1.51 -7.06
C PRO A 102 -10.54 0.01 -6.88
N ARG A 103 -9.88 -0.86 -7.64
CA ARG A 103 -10.08 -2.32 -7.58
C ARG A 103 -9.15 -3.03 -6.60
N PHE A 104 -8.20 -2.33 -5.98
CA PHE A 104 -7.35 -2.86 -4.93
C PHE A 104 -7.96 -2.64 -3.55
N PHE A 105 -7.90 -3.68 -2.72
CA PHE A 105 -8.47 -3.70 -1.40
C PHE A 105 -7.52 -4.36 -0.39
N VAL A 106 -7.68 -3.98 0.86
CA VAL A 106 -7.11 -4.68 2.01
C VAL A 106 -8.23 -5.26 2.87
N LYS A 107 -7.96 -6.37 3.53
CA LYS A 107 -8.88 -6.96 4.50
C LYS A 107 -8.80 -6.16 5.80
N LYS A 108 -9.97 -5.76 6.34
CA LYS A 108 -10.05 -5.12 7.65
C LYS A 108 -9.68 -6.13 8.74
N GLU A 109 -9.00 -5.66 9.78
CA GLU A 109 -8.84 -6.47 11.00
C GLU A 109 -10.18 -6.57 11.72
N ASP A 110 -10.42 -7.69 12.43
CA ASP A 110 -11.67 -7.94 13.17
C ASP A 110 -12.02 -6.81 14.16
N LYS A 111 -11.01 -6.15 14.73
CA LYS A 111 -11.18 -4.99 15.62
C LYS A 111 -11.74 -3.75 14.92
N GLU A 112 -11.35 -3.51 13.66
CA GLU A 112 -11.83 -2.39 12.86
C GLU A 112 -13.29 -2.60 12.44
N ILE A 113 -13.65 -3.85 12.11
CA ILE A 113 -15.02 -4.23 11.75
C ILE A 113 -15.96 -3.95 12.93
N VAL A 114 -15.55 -4.30 14.14
CA VAL A 114 -16.34 -4.07 15.37
C VAL A 114 -16.47 -2.55 15.66
N ALA A 115 -15.41 -1.78 15.49
CA ALA A 115 -15.42 -0.33 15.70
C ALA A 115 -16.38 0.40 14.73
N ASP A 116 -16.39 0.03 13.45
CA ASP A 116 -17.31 0.57 12.45
C ASP A 116 -18.77 0.26 12.81
N CYS A 117 -19.07 -0.96 13.27
CA CYS A 117 -20.40 -1.36 13.72
C CYS A 117 -20.88 -0.50 14.91
N PHE A 118 -20.00 -0.22 15.86
CA PHE A 118 -20.35 0.63 17.02
C PHE A 118 -20.54 2.11 16.63
N ALA A 119 -19.70 2.63 15.74
CA ALA A 119 -19.80 4.01 15.29
C ALA A 119 -21.13 4.28 14.56
N GLU A 120 -21.54 3.40 13.64
CA GLU A 120 -22.80 3.56 12.91
C GLU A 120 -24.04 3.39 13.80
N SER A 121 -24.03 2.44 14.75
CA SER A 121 -25.13 2.30 15.71
C SER A 121 -25.27 3.52 16.61
N PHE A 122 -24.17 4.19 16.97
CA PHE A 122 -24.20 5.42 17.76
C PHE A 122 -24.78 6.61 17.00
N PHE A 123 -24.43 6.77 15.72
CA PHE A 123 -24.98 7.85 14.88
C PHE A 123 -26.47 7.68 14.56
N GLN A 124 -26.95 6.45 14.39
CA GLN A 124 -28.37 6.20 14.14
C GLN A 124 -29.27 6.46 15.37
N THR A 125 -28.74 6.31 16.58
CA THR A 125 -29.51 6.54 17.82
C THR A 125 -29.55 8.01 18.27
N HIS A 126 -28.69 8.89 17.72
CA HIS A 126 -28.58 10.30 18.17
C HIS A 126 -29.09 11.34 17.16
N SER A 127 -29.72 10.93 16.06
CA SER A 127 -30.36 11.87 15.11
C SER A 127 -31.84 12.20 15.41
N GLY A 128 -32.34 11.82 16.57
CA GLY A 128 -33.66 12.14 17.04
C GLY A 128 -33.63 13.32 18.04
N THR A 129 -34.40 14.36 17.77
CA THR A 129 -34.60 15.57 18.56
C THR A 129 -34.83 15.32 20.05
N GLU A 130 -34.24 16.17 20.88
CA GLU A 130 -34.46 16.24 22.32
C GLU A 130 -35.96 16.46 22.65
N GLU A 131 -36.63 15.38 23.05
CA GLU A 131 -37.79 15.47 23.99
C GLU A 131 -38.15 14.05 24.45
N GLY A 132 -38.04 13.81 25.75
CA GLY A 132 -38.75 12.75 26.49
C GLY A 132 -38.02 11.45 26.77
N MET A 133 -37.24 11.43 27.89
CA MET A 133 -36.86 10.17 28.57
C MET A 133 -38.10 9.49 29.15
N THR A 134 -38.54 8.39 28.54
CA THR A 134 -39.39 7.40 29.18
C THR A 134 -38.83 5.98 28.89
N ALA A 135 -38.88 5.15 29.94
CA ALA A 135 -38.32 3.82 30.00
C ALA A 135 -38.75 2.91 28.85
N TYR A 136 -37.81 2.24 28.23
CA TYR A 136 -38.07 1.24 27.21
C TYR A 136 -38.34 -0.14 27.85
N SER A 137 -39.55 -0.64 27.57
CA SER A 137 -39.90 -2.03 27.73
C SER A 137 -39.34 -2.84 26.56
N THR A 138 -38.68 -3.94 26.84
CA THR A 138 -38.20 -4.93 25.89
C THR A 138 -39.39 -5.74 25.34
N ASP A 139 -39.92 -5.31 24.19
CA ASP A 139 -40.71 -6.18 23.31
C ASP A 139 -40.06 -6.19 21.92
N CYS A 140 -39.27 -7.25 21.67
CA CYS A 140 -38.79 -7.59 20.34
C CYS A 140 -39.91 -8.26 19.53
N SER A 141 -40.64 -7.45 18.72
CA SER A 141 -41.49 -8.00 17.64
C SER A 141 -40.82 -7.76 16.29
N SER A 142 -40.42 -8.86 15.71
CA SER A 142 -40.20 -9.20 14.29
C SER A 142 -40.35 -8.10 13.25
N ASP A 143 -39.26 -7.41 12.91
CA ASP A 143 -39.00 -6.82 11.60
C ASP A 143 -37.60 -7.19 11.14
N GLU A 144 -37.37 -8.50 10.95
CA GLU A 144 -36.08 -9.05 10.47
C GLU A 144 -35.73 -8.70 9.01
N LEU A 145 -36.62 -8.05 8.26
CA LEU A 145 -36.43 -7.83 6.80
C LEU A 145 -35.77 -6.50 6.42
N SER A 146 -35.73 -5.50 7.30
CA SER A 146 -35.16 -4.19 6.96
C SER A 146 -33.72 -3.98 7.48
N VAL A 147 -33.25 -4.83 8.37
CA VAL A 147 -31.94 -4.69 9.04
C VAL A 147 -30.82 -5.39 8.26
N LYS A 148 -31.12 -6.47 7.52
CA LYS A 148 -30.10 -7.24 6.76
C LYS A 148 -29.31 -6.42 5.74
N PRO A 149 -29.91 -5.56 4.89
CA PRO A 149 -29.13 -4.80 3.91
C PRO A 149 -28.23 -3.72 4.54
N ALA A 150 -28.61 -3.17 5.70
CA ALA A 150 -27.83 -2.19 6.42
C ALA A 150 -26.62 -2.84 7.12
N ILE A 151 -26.82 -4.02 7.71
CA ILE A 151 -25.75 -4.80 8.35
C ILE A 151 -24.77 -5.35 7.29
N GLU A 152 -25.23 -5.83 6.14
CA GLU A 152 -24.36 -6.25 5.03
C GLU A 152 -23.51 -5.09 4.46
N LYS A 153 -24.03 -3.86 4.49
CA LYS A 153 -23.29 -2.67 4.06
C LYS A 153 -22.25 -2.20 5.08
N VAL A 154 -22.48 -2.45 6.36
CA VAL A 154 -21.59 -2.08 7.48
C VAL A 154 -20.45 -3.10 7.67
N ILE A 155 -20.67 -4.37 7.34
CA ILE A 155 -19.66 -5.42 7.44
C ILE A 155 -18.98 -5.66 6.09
N SER A 156 -18.52 -4.60 5.43
CA SER A 156 -17.56 -4.82 4.35
C SER A 156 -16.25 -5.30 4.98
N GLU A 157 -15.96 -6.56 4.79
CA GLU A 157 -14.70 -7.21 5.22
C GLU A 157 -13.47 -6.54 4.60
N TYR A 158 -13.67 -5.73 3.56
CA TYR A 158 -12.63 -5.11 2.75
C TYR A 158 -12.76 -3.59 2.75
N THR A 159 -11.62 -2.90 2.71
CA THR A 159 -11.53 -1.46 2.45
C THR A 159 -10.59 -1.20 1.28
N LYS A 160 -10.73 -0.04 0.62
CA LYS A 160 -9.85 0.34 -0.48
C LYS A 160 -8.40 0.41 -0.02
N ASP A 161 -7.50 -0.18 -0.83
CA ASP A 161 -6.07 -0.11 -0.53
C ASP A 161 -5.54 1.29 -0.82
N SER A 162 -4.92 1.91 0.18
CA SER A 162 -4.22 3.19 0.07
C SER A 162 -2.72 3.04 -0.14
N PHE A 163 -2.24 1.79 -0.22
CA PHE A 163 -0.84 1.42 -0.44
C PHE A 163 0.12 2.02 0.61
N THR A 164 -0.28 1.94 1.89
CA THR A 164 0.54 2.41 3.02
C THR A 164 1.82 1.60 3.19
N ASP A 165 1.85 0.40 2.65
CA ASP A 165 3.00 -0.51 2.67
C ASP A 165 4.01 -0.25 1.55
N GLU A 166 3.67 0.56 0.53
CA GLU A 166 4.61 0.78 -0.58
C GLU A 166 5.78 1.65 -0.16
N ILE A 167 7.00 1.13 -0.43
CA ILE A 167 8.26 1.83 -0.21
C ILE A 167 9.04 1.98 -1.52
N ALA A 168 9.77 3.09 -1.63
CA ALA A 168 10.75 3.33 -2.67
C ALA A 168 12.15 3.47 -2.05
N VAL A 169 13.16 3.08 -2.81
CA VAL A 169 14.57 3.21 -2.44
C VAL A 169 15.18 4.41 -3.15
N ALA A 170 15.83 5.28 -2.42
CA ALA A 170 16.62 6.37 -2.96
C ALA A 170 18.11 6.10 -2.72
N LEU A 171 18.88 6.09 -3.79
CA LEU A 171 20.33 5.95 -3.76
C LEU A 171 20.97 7.31 -4.03
N ASP A 172 21.74 7.81 -3.07
CA ASP A 172 22.52 9.03 -3.23
C ASP A 172 23.70 8.80 -4.18
N THR A 173 23.83 9.64 -5.19
CA THR A 173 24.97 9.67 -6.11
C THR A 173 25.53 11.09 -6.27
N GLU A 174 26.69 11.24 -6.87
CA GLU A 174 27.27 12.56 -7.16
C GLU A 174 26.40 13.39 -8.13
N GLN A 175 25.55 12.76 -8.93
CA GLN A 175 24.69 13.42 -9.92
C GLN A 175 23.27 13.71 -9.40
N GLY A 176 22.93 13.25 -8.19
CA GLY A 176 21.61 13.33 -7.60
C GLY A 176 21.13 11.98 -7.05
N ILE A 177 19.84 11.80 -6.97
CA ILE A 177 19.23 10.56 -6.46
C ILE A 177 18.84 9.63 -7.61
N VAL A 178 19.17 8.35 -7.49
CA VAL A 178 18.55 7.28 -8.28
C VAL A 178 17.43 6.67 -7.45
N VAL A 179 16.20 6.69 -7.96
CA VAL A 179 15.03 6.11 -7.30
C VAL A 179 14.74 4.73 -7.86
N ILE A 180 14.62 3.74 -6.97
CA ILE A 180 14.20 2.38 -7.31
C ILE A 180 12.80 2.15 -6.73
N VAL A 181 11.87 1.75 -7.57
CA VAL A 181 10.46 1.53 -7.22
C VAL A 181 10.03 0.09 -7.55
N GLY A 182 8.96 -0.37 -6.90
CA GLY A 182 8.26 -1.61 -7.27
C GLY A 182 7.29 -1.38 -8.43
N CYS A 183 6.00 -1.25 -8.12
CA CYS A 183 4.94 -0.96 -9.09
C CYS A 183 4.57 0.52 -9.19
N SER A 184 4.86 1.32 -8.17
CA SER A 184 4.44 2.73 -8.11
C SER A 184 2.91 2.90 -8.07
N HIS A 185 2.20 2.07 -7.29
CA HIS A 185 0.74 2.20 -7.12
C HIS A 185 0.29 3.59 -6.66
N PRO A 186 1.04 4.29 -5.77
CA PRO A 186 0.77 5.69 -5.44
C PRO A 186 0.81 6.67 -6.61
N GLY A 187 1.36 6.25 -7.74
CA GLY A 187 1.69 7.07 -8.89
C GLY A 187 3.18 7.39 -8.93
N ILE A 188 3.82 7.16 -10.09
CA ILE A 188 5.26 7.38 -10.25
C ILE A 188 5.64 8.84 -10.01
N MET A 189 4.85 9.79 -10.52
CA MET A 189 5.13 11.22 -10.35
C MET A 189 4.89 11.67 -8.90
N ASN A 190 3.85 11.13 -8.22
CA ASN A 190 3.63 11.35 -6.79
C ASN A 190 4.83 10.87 -5.96
N ILE A 191 5.39 9.71 -6.28
CA ILE A 191 6.59 9.16 -5.63
C ILE A 191 7.79 10.08 -5.86
N LEU A 192 8.10 10.41 -7.12
CA LEU A 192 9.28 11.21 -7.48
C LEU A 192 9.21 12.61 -6.87
N ARG A 193 8.08 13.31 -7.02
CA ARG A 193 7.88 14.65 -6.45
C ARG A 193 7.95 14.65 -4.92
N THR A 194 7.43 13.61 -4.26
CA THR A 194 7.55 13.47 -2.81
C THR A 194 9.01 13.29 -2.37
N ILE A 195 9.78 12.43 -3.06
CA ILE A 195 11.19 12.20 -2.76
C ILE A 195 12.02 13.48 -2.99
N GLU A 196 11.84 14.15 -4.14
CA GLU A 196 12.51 15.40 -4.45
C GLU A 196 12.24 16.47 -3.40
N LYS A 197 10.97 16.66 -3.02
CA LYS A 197 10.54 17.61 -1.97
C LYS A 197 11.17 17.32 -0.62
N ARG A 198 11.15 16.06 -0.18
CA ARG A 198 11.64 15.66 1.15
C ARG A 198 13.18 15.62 1.24
N SER A 199 13.85 15.21 0.17
CA SER A 199 15.31 15.15 0.13
C SER A 199 15.97 16.50 -0.13
N GLY A 200 15.28 17.41 -0.83
CA GLY A 200 15.86 18.64 -1.38
C GLY A 200 16.88 18.38 -2.48
N LYS A 201 16.93 17.16 -3.04
CA LYS A 201 17.91 16.75 -4.05
C LYS A 201 17.21 16.42 -5.37
N LYS A 202 17.89 16.71 -6.48
CA LYS A 202 17.42 16.34 -7.83
C LYS A 202 17.43 14.83 -8.03
N ILE A 203 16.40 14.31 -8.70
CA ILE A 203 16.38 12.93 -9.16
C ILE A 203 17.11 12.84 -10.50
N CYS A 204 18.11 11.96 -10.59
CA CYS A 204 18.92 11.76 -11.79
C CYS A 204 18.61 10.43 -12.50
N GLY A 205 17.96 9.48 -11.84
CA GLY A 205 17.61 8.19 -12.43
C GLY A 205 16.38 7.56 -11.80
N VAL A 206 15.66 6.75 -12.59
CA VAL A 206 14.50 5.97 -12.13
C VAL A 206 14.63 4.55 -12.65
N VAL A 207 14.41 3.57 -11.78
CA VAL A 207 14.43 2.13 -12.09
C VAL A 207 13.21 1.44 -11.48
N GLY A 208 12.48 0.65 -12.25
CA GLY A 208 11.38 -0.19 -11.76
C GLY A 208 10.09 -0.08 -12.55
N GLY A 209 8.95 -0.34 -11.93
CA GLY A 209 7.64 -0.29 -12.54
C GLY A 209 6.93 1.05 -12.30
N THR A 210 6.17 1.52 -13.30
CA THR A 210 5.46 2.80 -13.24
C THR A 210 3.94 2.66 -13.18
N HIS A 211 3.45 1.43 -13.20
CA HIS A 211 2.01 1.09 -13.22
C HIS A 211 1.20 1.86 -14.29
N LEU A 212 1.80 2.05 -15.47
CA LEU A 212 1.18 2.77 -16.58
C LEU A 212 0.41 1.86 -17.54
N MET A 213 0.51 0.53 -17.41
CA MET A 213 -0.25 -0.42 -18.22
C MET A 213 -1.79 -0.23 -18.12
N GLU A 214 -2.26 0.35 -17.02
CA GLU A 214 -3.68 0.66 -16.78
C GLU A 214 -4.01 2.15 -17.03
N ALA A 215 -3.02 2.95 -17.44
CA ALA A 215 -3.22 4.37 -17.67
C ALA A 215 -3.96 4.63 -18.98
N ASP A 216 -4.87 5.60 -18.97
CA ASP A 216 -5.41 6.15 -20.20
C ASP A 216 -4.37 7.02 -20.94
N GLY A 217 -4.68 7.39 -22.17
CA GLY A 217 -3.76 8.17 -23.01
C GLY A 217 -3.46 9.56 -22.45
N GLU A 218 -4.34 10.14 -21.63
CA GLU A 218 -4.12 11.45 -21.00
C GLU A 218 -3.12 11.34 -19.85
N ARG A 219 -3.30 10.37 -18.96
CA ARG A 219 -2.38 10.07 -17.85
C ARG A 219 -0.98 9.74 -18.40
N LEU A 220 -0.92 8.85 -19.42
CA LEU A 220 0.35 8.46 -20.03
C LEU A 220 1.11 9.68 -20.58
N ARG A 221 0.44 10.54 -21.36
CA ARG A 221 1.05 11.74 -21.94
C ARG A 221 1.55 12.69 -20.85
N LYS A 222 0.72 13.00 -19.85
CA LYS A 222 1.10 13.89 -18.74
C LYS A 222 2.30 13.35 -17.97
N THR A 223 2.32 12.04 -17.67
CA THR A 223 3.46 11.39 -17.00
C THR A 223 4.75 11.54 -17.83
N ILE A 224 4.68 11.33 -19.15
CA ILE A 224 5.84 11.49 -20.03
C ILE A 224 6.33 12.96 -20.05
N ASP A 225 5.41 13.90 -20.12
CA ASP A 225 5.74 15.33 -20.15
C ASP A 225 6.40 15.76 -18.82
N ASP A 226 5.84 15.35 -17.68
CA ASP A 226 6.41 15.64 -16.36
C ASP A 226 7.79 14.99 -16.15
N LEU A 227 7.98 13.73 -16.61
CA LEU A 227 9.29 13.07 -16.56
C LEU A 227 10.35 13.80 -17.39
N LYS A 228 9.97 14.35 -18.57
CA LYS A 228 10.85 15.20 -19.40
C LYS A 228 11.19 16.51 -18.69
N GLU A 229 10.19 17.15 -18.05
CA GLU A 229 10.39 18.38 -17.29
C GLU A 229 11.35 18.20 -16.13
N MET A 230 11.30 17.05 -15.42
CA MET A 230 12.25 16.72 -14.37
C MET A 230 13.70 16.56 -14.87
N ASN A 231 13.92 16.44 -16.17
CA ASN A 231 15.24 16.32 -16.79
C ASN A 231 16.08 15.20 -16.14
N ILE A 232 15.47 14.00 -16.02
CA ILE A 232 16.09 12.80 -15.47
C ILE A 232 17.09 12.22 -16.47
N ASN A 233 18.30 11.88 -16.04
CA ASN A 233 19.38 11.43 -16.91
C ASN A 233 19.08 10.07 -17.55
N PHE A 234 18.44 9.15 -16.80
CA PHE A 234 18.05 7.85 -17.33
C PHE A 234 16.76 7.33 -16.65
N ILE A 235 15.99 6.58 -17.42
CA ILE A 235 14.78 5.89 -16.97
C ILE A 235 14.87 4.44 -17.46
N ALA A 236 14.91 3.49 -16.54
CA ALA A 236 14.96 2.06 -16.82
C ALA A 236 13.70 1.39 -16.22
N VAL A 237 12.65 1.34 -17.01
CA VAL A 237 11.33 0.86 -16.58
C VAL A 237 10.94 -0.46 -17.23
N SER A 238 10.16 -1.27 -16.50
CA SER A 238 9.69 -2.57 -16.96
C SER A 238 8.47 -3.02 -16.13
N HIS A 239 8.16 -4.31 -16.14
CA HIS A 239 7.11 -4.94 -15.33
C HIS A 239 5.74 -4.36 -15.66
N CYS A 240 5.09 -3.66 -14.73
CA CYS A 240 3.76 -3.05 -14.90
C CYS A 240 3.76 -1.71 -15.67
N THR A 241 4.83 -1.37 -16.34
CA THR A 241 4.91 -0.15 -17.17
C THR A 241 4.14 -0.29 -18.49
N GLY A 242 4.05 -1.51 -19.04
CA GLY A 242 3.42 -1.83 -20.32
C GLY A 242 4.41 -2.14 -21.41
#